data_3c5df3f9e00da7425e4dfd3a5a310e39
#
_entry.id   3c5df3f9e00da7425e4dfd3a5a310e39
#
_cell.length_a   1.000
_cell.length_b   1.000
_cell.length_c   1.000
_cell.angle_alpha   90.00
_cell.angle_beta   90.00
_cell.angle_gamma   90.00
#
_symmetry.space_group_name_H-M   'P 1'
#
loop_
_entity.id
_entity.type
_entity.pdbx_description
1 polymer ?
#
loop_
_entity_poly.entity_id
_entity_poly.type
_entity_poly.pdbx_seq_one_letter_code
_entity_poly.pdbx_strand_id
1 'polypeptide(L)'
;VGSEMCIRDRYTAEPCKANWVRNSGEYGFNCTKRFYISPESDEMFQGWPWGASHLNWQIIRYADVLLWKAEALIEIGEAAGLEEARKIINRIRLRAKNSPYVKDFEDSEQNAANYLIGEYPSEGWNQELARKALRWERRMEFAMEGDRFFDLVRWGVAAETMNSYIGVEQNKRVYYRGARFVRGRDEYLPIPNAQYNFSEGNYVQNPGYGKFN
;
A
#
# COMPACT_ATOMS: atom_id res chain seq x y z
N VAL A 1 0.82 12.17 0.17
CA VAL A 1 1.77 11.48 -0.70
C VAL A 1 1.04 10.46 -1.56
N GLY A 2 0.31 9.52 -0.98
CA GLY A 2 -0.47 8.56 -1.77
C GLY A 2 -1.57 9.22 -2.61
N SER A 3 -2.19 10.26 -2.11
CA SER A 3 -3.23 11.01 -2.82
C SER A 3 -2.71 11.72 -4.07
N GLU A 4 -1.51 12.26 -4.01
CA GLU A 4 -0.90 12.93 -5.15
C GLU A 4 -0.72 12.00 -6.34
N MET A 5 -0.30 10.78 -6.10
CA MET A 5 -0.12 9.81 -7.16
C MET A 5 -1.41 9.20 -7.67
N CYS A 6 -2.38 8.99 -6.80
CA CYS A 6 -3.70 8.53 -7.22
C CYS A 6 -4.44 9.56 -8.09
N ILE A 7 -4.24 10.85 -7.84
CA ILE A 7 -4.87 11.90 -8.64
C ILE A 7 -4.17 12.09 -9.98
N ARG A 8 -2.87 11.83 -10.06
CA ARG A 8 -2.07 11.98 -11.26
C ARG A 8 -2.38 10.96 -12.35
N ASP A 9 -2.90 9.83 -11.94
CA ASP A 9 -3.10 8.69 -12.79
C ASP A 9 -4.39 8.80 -13.57
N ARG A 10 -4.38 9.69 -14.51
CA ARG A 10 -5.49 9.90 -15.41
C ARG A 10 -5.31 9.06 -16.64
N TYR A 11 -6.06 8.00 -16.71
CA TYR A 11 -6.06 7.11 -17.87
C TYR A 11 -6.91 7.58 -19.04
N THR A 12 -7.62 8.66 -18.88
CA THR A 12 -8.51 9.13 -19.92
C THR A 12 -8.21 10.56 -20.25
N ALA A 13 -8.34 10.90 -21.52
CA ALA A 13 -8.24 12.26 -22.02
C ALA A 13 -9.36 13.18 -21.46
N GLU A 14 -10.32 12.59 -20.77
CA GLU A 14 -11.42 13.32 -20.17
C GLU A 14 -11.24 13.42 -18.66
N PRO A 15 -10.85 14.58 -18.20
CA PRO A 15 -10.59 14.82 -16.81
C PRO A 15 -11.86 14.91 -15.97
N CYS A 16 -11.77 14.46 -14.73
CA CYS A 16 -12.77 14.64 -13.68
C CYS A 16 -14.19 14.18 -13.99
N LYS A 17 -14.39 13.27 -14.91
CA LYS A 17 -15.69 12.67 -15.15
C LYS A 17 -15.85 11.34 -14.40
N ALA A 18 -17.04 11.04 -13.96
CA ALA A 18 -17.37 9.87 -13.13
C ALA A 18 -17.02 8.52 -13.76
N ASN A 19 -16.72 8.49 -15.04
CA ASN A 19 -16.41 7.28 -15.80
C ASN A 19 -14.91 7.01 -16.01
N TRP A 20 -14.02 7.76 -15.39
CA TRP A 20 -12.56 7.51 -15.46
C TRP A 20 -12.16 6.17 -14.90
N VAL A 21 -12.78 5.80 -13.82
CA VAL A 21 -12.52 4.56 -13.15
C VAL A 21 -13.68 3.63 -13.44
N ARG A 22 -13.43 2.55 -14.14
CA ARG A 22 -14.43 1.49 -14.29
C ARG A 22 -14.83 1.03 -12.89
N ASN A 23 -16.14 0.91 -12.65
CA ASN A 23 -16.68 0.54 -11.34
C ASN A 23 -16.30 1.53 -10.23
N SER A 24 -16.29 2.82 -10.52
CA SER A 24 -15.95 3.88 -9.57
C SER A 24 -16.76 3.85 -8.26
N GLY A 25 -17.96 3.29 -8.29
CA GLY A 25 -18.77 3.06 -7.08
C GLY A 25 -18.15 2.07 -6.08
N GLU A 26 -17.23 1.23 -6.52
CA GLU A 26 -16.58 0.23 -5.67
C GLU A 26 -15.22 0.68 -5.16
N TYR A 27 -14.40 1.30 -6.00
CA TYR A 27 -12.98 1.52 -5.68
C TYR A 27 -12.55 2.99 -5.66
N GLY A 28 -13.26 3.88 -6.32
CA GLY A 28 -13.03 5.33 -6.26
C GLY A 28 -11.71 5.86 -6.81
N PHE A 29 -10.62 5.09 -6.77
CA PHE A 29 -9.28 5.52 -7.17
C PHE A 29 -8.50 4.40 -7.84
N ASN A 30 -7.71 4.77 -8.85
CA ASN A 30 -6.64 3.94 -9.40
C ASN A 30 -5.28 4.51 -9.03
N CYS A 31 -4.31 3.65 -8.75
CA CYS A 31 -2.93 4.03 -8.53
C CYS A 31 -2.03 3.33 -9.54
N THR A 32 -1.25 4.09 -10.27
CA THR A 32 -0.30 3.60 -11.27
C THR A 32 1.12 3.99 -10.95
N LYS A 33 1.37 4.34 -9.72
CA LYS A 33 2.64 4.87 -9.22
C LYS A 33 3.89 4.18 -9.79
N ARG A 34 3.85 2.85 -9.91
CA ARG A 34 5.00 2.05 -10.37
C ARG A 34 4.91 1.61 -11.81
N PHE A 35 3.71 1.55 -12.37
CA PHE A 35 3.44 0.76 -13.57
C PHE A 35 2.82 1.55 -14.70
N TYR A 36 2.70 2.87 -14.51
CA TYR A 36 2.16 3.68 -15.58
C TYR A 36 3.19 3.89 -16.68
N ILE A 37 2.79 3.49 -17.87
CA ILE A 37 3.50 3.78 -19.10
C ILE A 37 2.49 4.44 -20.01
N SER A 38 2.86 5.60 -20.60
CA SER A 38 1.99 6.21 -21.60
C SER A 38 1.78 5.25 -22.77
N PRO A 39 0.55 5.15 -23.31
CA PRO A 39 0.30 4.36 -24.50
C PRO A 39 1.15 4.74 -25.72
N GLU A 40 1.62 5.98 -25.76
CA GLU A 40 2.50 6.50 -26.81
C GLU A 40 4.00 6.26 -26.51
N SER A 41 4.33 5.68 -25.36
CA SER A 41 5.72 5.41 -25.01
C SER A 41 6.26 4.22 -25.80
N ASP A 42 7.49 4.36 -26.29
CA ASP A 42 8.25 3.26 -26.90
C ASP A 42 8.55 2.10 -25.94
N GLU A 43 8.37 2.34 -24.64
CA GLU A 43 8.52 1.32 -23.60
C GLU A 43 7.33 0.35 -23.56
N MET A 44 6.23 0.66 -24.22
CA MET A 44 5.07 -0.20 -24.27
C MET A 44 5.15 -1.18 -25.45
N PHE A 45 5.09 -2.47 -25.15
CA PHE A 45 5.05 -3.48 -26.20
C PHE A 45 3.71 -3.46 -26.93
N GLN A 46 3.75 -3.29 -28.25
CA GLN A 46 2.58 -3.16 -29.12
C GLN A 46 2.10 -4.51 -29.69
N GLY A 47 2.10 -5.55 -28.90
CA GLY A 47 1.74 -6.88 -29.34
C GLY A 47 1.18 -7.77 -28.25
N TRP A 48 1.13 -9.06 -28.51
CA TRP A 48 0.78 -10.08 -27.51
C TRP A 48 2.04 -10.53 -26.77
N PRO A 49 2.02 -10.70 -25.42
CA PRO A 49 0.87 -10.48 -24.53
C PRO A 49 0.62 -9.00 -24.21
N TRP A 50 -0.64 -8.60 -24.18
CA TRP A 50 -1.03 -7.22 -23.88
C TRP A 50 -0.56 -6.81 -22.49
N GLY A 51 -0.06 -5.60 -22.39
CA GLY A 51 0.46 -5.03 -21.13
C GLY A 51 1.92 -5.37 -20.85
N ALA A 52 2.62 -6.05 -21.76
CA ALA A 52 4.06 -6.21 -21.66
C ALA A 52 4.75 -4.86 -21.89
N SER A 53 5.80 -4.60 -21.14
CA SER A 53 6.60 -3.39 -21.26
C SER A 53 8.06 -3.66 -20.94
N HIS A 54 8.94 -2.74 -21.34
CA HIS A 54 10.36 -2.76 -20.97
C HIS A 54 10.63 -2.16 -19.58
N LEU A 55 9.58 -1.74 -18.87
CA LEU A 55 9.71 -1.16 -17.54
C LEU A 55 10.21 -2.22 -16.55
N ASN A 56 11.31 -1.92 -15.89
CA ASN A 56 11.85 -2.78 -14.86
C ASN A 56 10.91 -2.83 -13.64
N TRP A 57 10.56 -4.03 -13.22
CA TRP A 57 9.77 -4.23 -12.01
C TRP A 57 10.57 -3.85 -10.78
N GLN A 58 10.06 -2.90 -10.02
CA GLN A 58 10.68 -2.46 -8.76
C GLN A 58 10.21 -3.36 -7.61
N ILE A 59 11.00 -4.34 -7.25
CA ILE A 59 10.69 -5.26 -6.13
C ILE A 59 10.87 -4.53 -4.80
N ILE A 60 11.95 -3.77 -4.64
CA ILE A 60 12.29 -3.02 -3.44
C ILE A 60 12.67 -1.61 -3.85
N ARG A 61 12.11 -0.62 -3.17
CA ARG A 61 12.47 0.80 -3.35
C ARG A 61 13.37 1.29 -2.22
N TYR A 62 14.16 2.31 -2.47
CA TYR A 62 15.01 2.89 -1.43
C TYR A 62 14.22 3.38 -0.21
N ALA A 63 12.98 3.83 -0.40
CA ALA A 63 12.07 4.18 0.69
C ALA A 63 11.76 2.99 1.60
N ASP A 64 11.66 1.75 1.06
CA ASP A 64 11.51 0.53 1.86
C ASP A 64 12.70 0.34 2.79
N VAL A 65 13.90 0.40 2.23
CA VAL A 65 15.15 0.23 2.98
C VAL A 65 15.26 1.25 4.10
N LEU A 66 14.93 2.52 3.81
CA LEU A 66 14.92 3.58 4.81
C LEU A 66 13.91 3.33 5.93
N LEU A 67 12.69 2.93 5.59
CA LEU A 67 11.66 2.68 6.59
C LEU A 67 11.88 1.38 7.36
N TRP A 68 12.48 0.35 6.76
CA TRP A 68 12.94 -0.84 7.52
C TRP A 68 14.05 -0.48 8.50
N LYS A 69 15.01 0.37 8.09
CA LYS A 69 16.03 0.88 9.03
C LYS A 69 15.37 1.66 10.17
N ALA A 70 14.44 2.55 9.87
CA ALA A 70 13.72 3.31 10.89
C ALA A 70 12.95 2.38 11.83
N GLU A 71 12.31 1.35 11.31
CA GLU A 71 11.59 0.36 12.12
C GLU A 71 12.53 -0.39 13.07
N ALA A 72 13.66 -0.88 12.57
CA ALA A 72 14.66 -1.55 13.42
C ALA A 72 15.15 -0.64 14.55
N LEU A 73 15.45 0.62 14.26
CA LEU A 73 15.86 1.60 15.27
C LEU A 73 14.76 1.87 16.31
N ILE A 74 13.51 1.93 15.88
CA ILE A 74 12.35 2.10 16.77
C ILE A 74 12.19 0.89 17.69
N GLU A 75 12.34 -0.32 17.16
CA GLU A 75 12.15 -1.53 17.97
C GLU A 75 13.31 -1.76 18.96
N ILE A 76 14.54 -1.35 18.64
CA ILE A 76 15.66 -1.30 19.56
C ILE A 76 15.36 -0.34 20.72
N GLY A 77 14.77 0.81 20.45
CA GLY A 77 14.26 1.74 21.45
C GLY A 77 15.29 2.67 22.09
N GLU A 78 16.53 2.69 21.62
CA GLU A 78 17.55 3.62 22.11
C GLU A 78 17.24 5.06 21.68
N ALA A 79 17.48 6.03 22.57
CA ALA A 79 17.16 7.45 22.31
C ALA A 79 17.77 8.00 21.03
N ALA A 80 19.03 7.68 20.76
CA ALA A 80 19.72 8.09 19.54
C ALA A 80 19.09 7.43 18.29
N GLY A 81 18.70 6.15 18.39
CA GLY A 81 18.03 5.42 17.33
C GLY A 81 16.63 5.96 17.03
N LEU A 82 15.88 6.32 18.06
CA LEU A 82 14.56 6.93 17.91
C LEU A 82 14.64 8.28 17.18
N GLU A 83 15.64 9.09 17.50
CA GLU A 83 15.86 10.37 16.81
C GLU A 83 16.30 10.17 15.35
N GLU A 84 17.15 9.18 15.07
CA GLU A 84 17.51 8.83 13.70
C GLU A 84 16.29 8.33 12.91
N ALA A 85 15.45 7.49 13.50
CA ALA A 85 14.20 7.02 12.90
C ALA A 85 13.27 8.19 12.56
N ARG A 86 13.14 9.19 13.45
CA ARG A 86 12.38 10.41 13.20
C ARG A 86 12.91 11.15 11.97
N LYS A 87 14.22 11.33 11.87
CA LYS A 87 14.86 11.98 10.71
C LYS A 87 14.60 11.22 9.41
N ILE A 88 14.65 9.90 9.45
CA ILE A 88 14.34 9.07 8.26
C ILE A 88 12.89 9.26 7.83
N ILE A 89 11.94 9.19 8.75
CA ILE A 89 10.52 9.39 8.46
C ILE A 89 10.31 10.81 7.89
N ASN A 90 10.87 11.82 8.53
CA ASN A 90 10.75 13.20 8.08
C ASN A 90 11.40 13.42 6.71
N ARG A 91 12.48 12.72 6.38
CA ARG A 91 13.09 12.78 5.05
C ARG A 91 12.12 12.36 3.94
N ILE A 92 11.34 11.30 4.19
CA ILE A 92 10.32 10.84 3.23
C ILE A 92 9.19 11.86 3.12
N ARG A 93 8.72 12.38 4.25
CA ARG A 93 7.69 13.42 4.30
C ARG A 93 8.14 14.71 3.60
N LEU A 94 9.38 15.14 3.84
CA LEU A 94 9.95 16.32 3.21
C LEU A 94 10.05 16.16 1.69
N ARG A 95 10.43 14.98 1.20
CA ARG A 95 10.41 14.69 -0.24
C ARG A 95 8.99 14.87 -0.80
N ALA A 96 7.99 14.32 -0.12
CA ALA A 96 6.60 14.45 -0.54
C ALA A 96 6.12 15.91 -0.51
N LYS A 97 6.48 16.64 0.54
CA LYS A 97 6.19 18.09 0.67
C LYS A 97 6.77 18.93 -0.45
N ASN A 98 7.97 18.58 -0.89
CA ASN A 98 8.70 19.31 -1.93
C ASN A 98 8.40 18.81 -3.36
N SER A 99 7.57 17.77 -3.49
CA SER A 99 7.13 17.29 -4.81
C SER A 99 6.10 18.25 -5.41
N PRO A 100 6.01 18.36 -6.73
CA PRO A 100 4.95 19.12 -7.38
C PRO A 100 3.57 18.58 -6.98
N TYR A 101 2.71 19.45 -6.48
CA TYR A 101 1.34 19.06 -6.14
C TYR A 101 0.48 18.95 -7.40
N VAL A 102 -0.44 18.01 -7.38
CA VAL A 102 -1.44 17.89 -8.44
C VAL A 102 -2.34 19.12 -8.41
N LYS A 103 -2.51 19.71 -9.57
CA LYS A 103 -3.35 20.88 -9.74
C LYS A 103 -4.80 20.50 -9.97
N ASP A 104 -5.68 21.41 -9.61
CA ASP A 104 -7.08 21.30 -9.98
C ASP A 104 -7.24 21.27 -11.50
N PHE A 105 -8.26 20.56 -11.94
CA PHE A 105 -8.44 20.38 -13.38
C PHE A 105 -9.02 21.62 -14.06
N GLU A 106 -9.93 22.28 -13.37
CA GLU A 106 -10.61 23.46 -13.90
C GLU A 106 -9.77 24.73 -13.67
N ASP A 107 -8.89 24.72 -12.67
CA ASP A 107 -8.00 25.83 -12.33
C ASP A 107 -6.58 25.34 -12.03
N SER A 108 -5.69 25.44 -13.01
CA SER A 108 -4.29 25.03 -12.88
C SER A 108 -3.46 25.82 -11.87
N GLU A 109 -3.95 26.91 -11.36
CA GLU A 109 -3.27 27.68 -10.31
C GLU A 109 -3.61 27.13 -8.93
N GLN A 110 -4.72 26.45 -8.77
CA GLN A 110 -5.11 25.81 -7.52
C GLN A 110 -4.61 24.38 -7.40
N ASN A 111 -4.41 23.94 -6.16
CA ASN A 111 -4.10 22.54 -5.88
C ASN A 111 -5.39 21.72 -5.84
N ALA A 112 -5.35 20.51 -6.39
CA ALA A 112 -6.48 19.58 -6.41
C ALA A 112 -6.93 19.11 -5.02
N ALA A 113 -6.10 19.31 -4.00
CA ALA A 113 -6.42 18.98 -2.61
C ALA A 113 -5.67 19.88 -1.64
N ASN A 114 -6.11 19.88 -0.38
CA ASN A 114 -5.41 20.57 0.70
C ASN A 114 -4.22 19.71 1.19
N TYR A 115 -3.05 19.90 0.62
CA TYR A 115 -1.84 19.14 0.95
C TYR A 115 -1.19 19.67 2.22
N LEU A 116 -1.45 19.01 3.36
CA LEU A 116 -0.87 19.32 4.66
C LEU A 116 0.17 18.26 5.03
N ILE A 117 1.41 18.45 4.58
CA ILE A 117 2.51 17.53 4.86
C ILE A 117 3.45 18.16 5.88
N GLY A 118 3.23 17.82 7.16
CA GLY A 118 4.08 18.26 8.27
C GLY A 118 5.17 17.23 8.61
N GLU A 119 6.20 17.71 9.28
CA GLU A 119 7.24 16.87 9.87
C GLU A 119 6.91 16.56 11.33
N TYR A 120 7.36 15.41 11.84
CA TYR A 120 7.24 15.08 13.24
C TYR A 120 8.29 15.88 14.05
N PRO A 121 7.89 16.64 15.07
CA PRO A 121 8.82 17.36 15.94
C PRO A 121 9.60 16.39 16.83
N SER A 122 10.71 16.84 17.39
CA SER A 122 11.44 16.07 18.42
C SER A 122 10.75 16.11 19.78
N GLU A 123 10.00 17.16 20.06
CA GLU A 123 9.22 17.29 21.28
C GLU A 123 8.12 16.20 21.35
N GLY A 124 8.06 15.48 22.46
CA GLY A 124 7.11 14.37 22.64
C GLY A 124 7.43 13.13 21.83
N TRP A 125 8.51 13.09 21.05
CA TRP A 125 8.89 11.92 20.29
C TRP A 125 9.36 10.79 21.20
N ASN A 126 8.68 9.66 21.14
CA ASN A 126 8.97 8.46 21.94
C ASN A 126 8.70 7.21 21.07
N GLN A 127 9.04 6.04 21.58
CA GLN A 127 8.94 4.78 20.84
C GLN A 127 7.51 4.47 20.39
N GLU A 128 6.50 4.75 21.21
CA GLU A 128 5.10 4.49 20.87
C GLU A 128 4.64 5.37 19.72
N LEU A 129 4.93 6.68 19.79
CA LEU A 129 4.63 7.63 18.73
C LEU A 129 5.40 7.29 17.45
N ALA A 130 6.67 6.91 17.59
CA ALA A 130 7.51 6.50 16.46
C ALA A 130 6.96 5.28 15.72
N ARG A 131 6.47 4.25 16.43
CA ARG A 131 5.77 3.11 15.80
C ARG A 131 4.53 3.53 15.04
N LYS A 132 3.71 4.39 15.63
CA LYS A 132 2.50 4.91 14.98
C LYS A 132 2.87 5.69 13.71
N ALA A 133 3.84 6.59 13.82
CA ALA A 133 4.32 7.40 12.71
C ALA A 133 4.89 6.54 11.57
N LEU A 134 5.75 5.58 11.89
CA LEU A 134 6.30 4.63 10.90
C LEU A 134 5.20 3.86 10.17
N ARG A 135 4.24 3.30 10.92
CA ARG A 135 3.15 2.51 10.33
C ARG A 135 2.25 3.35 9.41
N TRP A 136 2.04 4.60 9.76
CA TRP A 136 1.33 5.56 8.91
C TRP A 136 2.15 5.92 7.68
N GLU A 137 3.43 6.22 7.85
CA GLU A 137 4.28 6.58 6.72
C GLU A 137 4.40 5.44 5.72
N ARG A 138 4.59 4.20 6.17
CA ARG A 138 4.56 3.03 5.28
C ARG A 138 3.24 2.90 4.54
N ARG A 139 2.11 3.11 5.22
CA ARG A 139 0.79 3.05 4.59
C ARG A 139 0.62 4.10 3.49
N MET A 140 1.13 5.32 3.71
CA MET A 140 1.01 6.40 2.74
C MET A 140 2.03 6.24 1.60
N GLU A 141 3.27 5.93 1.93
CA GLU A 141 4.35 5.80 0.96
C GLU A 141 4.15 4.61 0.00
N PHE A 142 3.63 3.50 0.51
CA PHE A 142 3.42 2.27 -0.27
C PHE A 142 1.93 2.02 -0.59
N ALA A 143 1.13 3.06 -0.59
CA ALA A 143 -0.28 2.96 -0.94
C ALA A 143 -0.42 2.35 -2.35
N MET A 144 -1.26 1.31 -2.47
CA MET A 144 -1.55 0.59 -3.71
C MET A 144 -0.35 -0.17 -4.33
N GLU A 145 0.75 -0.36 -3.59
CA GLU A 145 1.91 -1.11 -4.04
C GLU A 145 1.89 -2.60 -3.62
N GLY A 146 0.91 -3.01 -2.82
CA GLY A 146 0.71 -4.39 -2.40
C GLY A 146 1.30 -4.75 -1.04
N ASP A 147 2.15 -3.90 -0.47
CA ASP A 147 2.94 -4.22 0.73
C ASP A 147 2.12 -4.23 2.03
N ARG A 148 0.97 -3.55 2.04
CA ARG A 148 0.20 -3.31 3.27
C ARG A 148 -0.20 -4.57 4.01
N PHE A 149 -0.64 -5.61 3.31
CA PHE A 149 -1.06 -6.87 3.94
C PHE A 149 0.11 -7.54 4.66
N PHE A 150 1.26 -7.61 4.03
CA PHE A 150 2.47 -8.19 4.61
C PHE A 150 2.95 -7.41 5.83
N ASP A 151 2.87 -6.08 5.80
CA ASP A 151 3.15 -5.24 6.98
C ASP A 151 2.21 -5.57 8.15
N LEU A 152 0.91 -5.69 7.90
CA LEU A 152 -0.06 -6.01 8.93
C LEU A 152 0.17 -7.40 9.55
N VAL A 153 0.52 -8.38 8.72
CA VAL A 153 0.82 -9.75 9.15
C VAL A 153 2.09 -9.77 10.02
N ARG A 154 3.19 -9.19 9.54
CA ARG A 154 4.45 -9.20 10.30
C ARG A 154 4.41 -8.38 11.58
N TRP A 155 3.54 -7.36 11.67
CA TRP A 155 3.28 -6.62 12.90
C TRP A 155 2.28 -7.32 13.83
N GLY A 156 1.71 -8.43 13.42
CA GLY A 156 0.74 -9.20 14.21
C GLY A 156 -0.62 -8.51 14.41
N VAL A 157 -0.94 -7.51 13.58
CA VAL A 157 -2.16 -6.70 13.69
C VAL A 157 -3.15 -6.92 12.54
N ALA A 158 -2.91 -7.90 11.68
CA ALA A 158 -3.73 -8.16 10.51
C ALA A 158 -5.20 -8.42 10.88
N ALA A 159 -5.45 -9.35 11.80
CA ALA A 159 -6.81 -9.73 12.17
C ALA A 159 -7.61 -8.57 12.76
N GLU A 160 -7.00 -7.78 13.64
CA GLU A 160 -7.64 -6.61 14.24
C GLU A 160 -7.97 -5.55 13.19
N THR A 161 -6.97 -5.20 12.36
CA THR A 161 -7.12 -4.17 11.33
C THR A 161 -8.13 -4.57 10.28
N MET A 162 -8.08 -5.81 9.79
CA MET A 162 -8.98 -6.31 8.74
C MET A 162 -10.42 -6.42 9.26
N ASN A 163 -10.63 -6.93 10.48
CA ASN A 163 -11.97 -7.02 11.05
C ASN A 163 -12.56 -5.63 11.33
N SER A 164 -11.75 -4.67 11.77
CA SER A 164 -12.20 -3.28 11.91
C SER A 164 -12.63 -2.68 10.57
N TYR A 165 -11.85 -2.91 9.52
CA TYR A 165 -12.19 -2.48 8.15
C TYR A 165 -13.48 -3.14 7.66
N ILE A 166 -13.60 -4.47 7.77
CA ILE A 166 -14.80 -5.24 7.38
C ILE A 166 -16.03 -4.72 8.13
N GLY A 167 -15.91 -4.45 9.42
CA GLY A 167 -16.99 -3.91 10.25
C GLY A 167 -17.59 -2.61 9.72
N VAL A 168 -16.76 -1.75 9.11
CA VAL A 168 -17.22 -0.52 8.48
C VAL A 168 -17.77 -0.79 7.07
N GLU A 169 -17.03 -1.54 6.25
CA GLU A 169 -17.34 -1.73 4.84
C GLU A 169 -18.56 -2.62 4.59
N GLN A 170 -18.85 -3.56 5.47
CA GLN A 170 -20.05 -4.42 5.34
C GLN A 170 -21.37 -3.64 5.30
N ASN A 171 -21.38 -2.43 5.85
CA ASN A 171 -22.55 -1.54 5.82
C ASN A 171 -22.72 -0.86 4.45
N LYS A 172 -21.66 -0.78 3.67
CA LYS A 172 -21.65 -0.14 2.35
C LYS A 172 -21.68 -1.16 1.21
N ARG A 173 -21.11 -2.34 1.43
CA ARG A 173 -20.84 -3.34 0.39
C ARG A 173 -21.34 -4.72 0.81
N VAL A 174 -22.35 -5.20 0.11
CA VAL A 174 -23.08 -6.43 0.44
C VAL A 174 -22.15 -7.66 0.51
N TYR A 175 -21.14 -7.72 -0.33
CA TYR A 175 -20.23 -8.87 -0.38
C TYR A 175 -19.27 -8.99 0.82
N TYR A 176 -19.16 -7.93 1.65
CA TYR A 176 -18.44 -8.04 2.94
C TYR A 176 -19.31 -8.54 4.09
N ARG A 177 -20.62 -8.70 3.88
CA ARG A 177 -21.52 -9.16 4.95
C ARG A 177 -21.16 -10.58 5.38
N GLY A 178 -20.90 -10.72 6.68
CA GLY A 178 -20.47 -11.99 7.26
C GLY A 178 -19.00 -12.36 7.03
N ALA A 179 -18.25 -11.55 6.29
CA ALA A 179 -16.82 -11.76 6.15
C ALA A 179 -16.12 -11.52 7.50
N ARG A 180 -15.12 -12.35 7.78
CA ARG A 180 -14.32 -12.26 8.99
C ARG A 180 -12.92 -12.76 8.73
N PHE A 181 -11.94 -12.00 9.17
CA PHE A 181 -10.54 -12.43 9.18
C PHE A 181 -10.26 -13.26 10.44
N VAL A 182 -9.77 -14.47 10.26
CA VAL A 182 -9.47 -15.40 11.36
C VAL A 182 -7.96 -15.44 11.58
N ARG A 183 -7.52 -14.98 12.76
CA ARG A 183 -6.11 -15.01 13.15
C ARG A 183 -5.55 -16.43 13.12
N GLY A 184 -4.35 -16.58 12.57
CA GLY A 184 -3.65 -17.86 12.44
C GLY A 184 -4.11 -18.70 11.25
N ARG A 185 -5.13 -18.26 10.51
CA ARG A 185 -5.58 -18.88 9.27
C ARG A 185 -5.38 -17.96 8.06
N ASP A 186 -6.00 -16.78 8.12
CA ASP A 186 -6.14 -15.90 6.94
C ASP A 186 -4.89 -15.06 6.66
N GLU A 187 -3.87 -15.16 7.49
CA GLU A 187 -2.51 -14.70 7.17
C GLU A 187 -1.85 -15.58 6.10
N TYR A 188 -2.37 -16.75 5.85
CA TYR A 188 -1.86 -17.73 4.88
C TYR A 188 -2.92 -18.07 3.84
N LEU A 189 -2.49 -18.54 2.69
CA LEU A 189 -3.38 -19.17 1.71
C LEU A 189 -3.40 -20.69 1.91
N PRO A 190 -4.51 -21.39 1.58
CA PRO A 190 -4.51 -22.83 1.58
C PRO A 190 -3.58 -23.37 0.50
N ILE A 191 -2.87 -24.44 0.80
CA ILE A 191 -2.10 -25.18 -0.21
C ILE A 191 -3.10 -25.90 -1.11
N PRO A 192 -3.04 -25.72 -2.44
CA PRO A 192 -3.96 -26.40 -3.36
C PRO A 192 -3.81 -27.92 -3.36
N ASN A 193 -4.92 -28.66 -3.49
CA ASN A 193 -4.89 -30.12 -3.58
C ASN A 193 -3.97 -30.64 -4.70
N ALA A 194 -3.88 -29.93 -5.84
CA ALA A 194 -2.97 -30.28 -6.92
C ALA A 194 -1.50 -30.31 -6.48
N GLN A 195 -1.10 -29.39 -5.61
CA GLN A 195 0.27 -29.35 -5.07
C GLN A 195 0.51 -30.47 -4.06
N TYR A 196 -0.48 -30.80 -3.25
CA TYR A 196 -0.42 -31.96 -2.36
C TYR A 196 -0.22 -33.24 -3.15
N ASN A 197 -1.02 -33.49 -4.18
CA ASN A 197 -0.92 -34.68 -5.03
C ASN A 197 0.43 -34.71 -5.78
N PHE A 198 0.90 -33.56 -6.29
CA PHE A 198 2.19 -33.45 -6.95
C PHE A 198 3.36 -33.80 -6.02
N SER A 199 3.25 -33.47 -4.74
CA SER A 199 4.24 -33.79 -3.70
C SER A 199 4.12 -35.19 -3.14
N GLU A 200 3.28 -36.06 -3.71
CA GLU A 200 3.02 -37.41 -3.20
C GLU A 200 2.56 -37.42 -1.72
N GLY A 201 1.81 -36.42 -1.31
CA GLY A 201 1.29 -36.32 0.05
C GLY A 201 2.26 -35.77 1.10
N ASN A 202 3.40 -35.25 0.68
CA ASN A 202 4.42 -34.74 1.62
C ASN A 202 4.09 -33.36 2.22
N TYR A 203 3.09 -32.63 1.68
CA TYR A 203 2.70 -31.35 2.25
C TYR A 203 1.68 -31.48 3.37
N VAL A 204 1.84 -30.63 4.37
CA VAL A 204 0.85 -30.44 5.44
C VAL A 204 0.11 -29.14 5.19
N GLN A 205 -1.22 -29.20 5.24
CA GLN A 205 -2.06 -28.00 5.02
C GLN A 205 -1.81 -26.93 6.07
N ASN A 206 -1.91 -25.68 5.65
CA ASN A 206 -1.81 -24.55 6.56
C ASN A 206 -2.89 -24.59 7.65
N PRO A 207 -2.60 -24.07 8.87
CA PRO A 207 -3.54 -24.10 9.98
C PRO A 207 -4.90 -23.48 9.63
N GLY A 208 -5.98 -24.10 10.12
CA GLY A 208 -7.34 -23.58 9.96
C GLY A 208 -8.02 -23.91 8.63
N TYR A 209 -7.32 -24.53 7.71
CA TYR A 209 -7.88 -25.07 6.46
C TYR A 209 -8.17 -26.56 6.57
N GLY A 210 -9.14 -27.04 5.77
CA GLY A 210 -9.48 -28.45 5.73
C GLY A 210 -8.30 -29.34 5.30
N LYS A 211 -8.35 -30.62 5.69
CA LYS A 211 -7.37 -31.59 5.22
C LYS A 211 -7.46 -31.77 3.70
N PHE A 212 -6.37 -32.20 3.10
CA PHE A 212 -6.38 -32.62 1.70
C PHE A 212 -7.34 -33.81 1.50
N ASN A 213 -8.07 -33.82 0.40
CA ASN A 213 -8.96 -34.90 -0.03
C ASN A 213 -8.24 -35.83 -1.01
#